data_95a21fd60759387d17224f761a18d12b
#
_entry.id   95a21fd60759387d17224f761a18d12b
#
_cell.length_a   1.000
_cell.length_b   1.000
_cell.length_c   1.000
_cell.angle_alpha   90.00
_cell.angle_beta   90.00
_cell.angle_gamma   90.00
#
_symmetry.space_group_name_H-M   'P 1'
#
loop_
_entity.id
_entity.type
_entity.pdbx_description
1 polymer ?
#
loop_
_entity_poly.entity_id
_entity_poly.type
_entity_poly.pdbx_seq_one_letter_code
_entity_poly.pdbx_strand_id
1 'polypeptide(L)'
;MKIDAVDFFYLAMPQITTEGDGSQDALLVRVAAGGQVGWGECEASPLVSIAAYVCPMSHGACRPVKDSVEGQNVDSPAEIARIGAVIQWDSMDLLQAAHTWSGVEMALWDILGKARGEPVWKLLGYKKAAGKVPYASLLFGDNPDETLERVKTVRQKGFTAAKLGWGPIGRGNVKDDADQFAAGREGLGKDGMLLIDAGQIFGENVESAAARLPALQSAGATWFEEPFHGSAYEAYAALAARKPSIRLAGGEAAHNVFMAKHMIDYGKVGFIQIDCGRIGGISPAKIVADYAVAKGVTYVNHTFTSHLALSASLQPYAGLADHRICEYPMAPKALAREIARTPILPDREGLIHVPDAPGLGVAVDTKAIAKYLVEAEIVVAGRTLYKTPKLA
;
A
#
# COMPACT_ATOMS: atom_id res chain seq x y z
N MET A 1 -8.17 -22.02 15.36
CA MET A 1 -9.20 -20.99 15.68
C MET A 1 -10.12 -20.92 14.48
N LYS A 2 -11.43 -21.08 14.68
CA LYS A 2 -12.43 -20.95 13.61
C LYS A 2 -12.73 -19.46 13.39
N ILE A 3 -12.83 -19.04 12.14
CA ILE A 3 -13.29 -17.69 11.77
C ILE A 3 -14.79 -17.61 11.99
N ASP A 4 -15.21 -16.81 12.98
CA ASP A 4 -16.59 -16.70 13.42
C ASP A 4 -17.34 -15.57 12.71
N ALA A 5 -16.65 -14.45 12.44
CA ALA A 5 -17.23 -13.27 11.79
C ALA A 5 -16.16 -12.44 11.08
N VAL A 6 -16.58 -11.80 9.99
CA VAL A 6 -15.82 -10.78 9.27
C VAL A 6 -16.72 -9.57 9.04
N ASP A 7 -16.29 -8.43 9.57
CA ASP A 7 -16.99 -7.15 9.49
C ASP A 7 -16.18 -6.16 8.66
N PHE A 8 -16.84 -5.45 7.77
CA PHE A 8 -16.25 -4.36 6.98
C PHE A 8 -16.82 -3.02 7.45
N PHE A 9 -15.98 -2.02 7.58
CA PHE A 9 -16.34 -0.68 8.00
C PHE A 9 -15.87 0.31 6.94
N TYR A 10 -16.83 0.85 6.18
CA TYR A 10 -16.56 1.93 5.24
C TYR A 10 -16.45 3.24 6.00
N LEU A 11 -15.32 3.90 5.92
CA LEU A 11 -15.04 5.19 6.53
C LEU A 11 -14.75 6.21 5.44
N ALA A 12 -15.22 7.45 5.58
CA ALA A 12 -14.92 8.52 4.64
C ALA A 12 -14.82 9.89 5.33
N MET A 13 -13.96 10.73 4.79
CA MET A 13 -14.01 12.16 5.11
C MET A 13 -15.34 12.76 4.65
N PRO A 14 -15.86 13.79 5.31
CA PRO A 14 -17.14 14.43 4.93
C PRO A 14 -17.15 14.97 3.50
N GLN A 15 -15.98 15.29 2.96
CA GLN A 15 -15.79 15.74 1.59
C GLN A 15 -14.66 14.96 0.95
N ILE A 16 -14.95 14.31 -0.17
CA ILE A 16 -13.98 13.63 -1.04
C ILE A 16 -13.67 14.57 -2.21
N THR A 17 -12.39 14.77 -2.48
CA THR A 17 -11.89 15.62 -3.59
C THR A 17 -11.33 14.74 -4.71
N THR A 18 -10.96 15.37 -5.82
CA THR A 18 -10.30 14.71 -6.97
C THR A 18 -8.77 14.63 -6.83
N GLU A 19 -8.22 14.98 -5.66
CA GLU A 19 -6.80 14.81 -5.38
C GLU A 19 -6.44 13.33 -5.34
N GLY A 20 -5.22 12.98 -5.78
CA GLY A 20 -4.68 11.62 -5.69
C GLY A 20 -4.24 11.25 -4.27
N ASP A 21 -5.08 11.50 -3.28
CA ASP A 21 -4.86 11.26 -1.86
C ASP A 21 -5.71 10.09 -1.38
N GLY A 22 -5.10 8.91 -1.22
CA GLY A 22 -5.76 7.68 -0.76
C GLY A 22 -6.23 7.70 0.69
N SER A 23 -5.93 8.76 1.46
CA SER A 23 -6.35 8.87 2.87
C SER A 23 -7.72 9.53 3.08
N GLN A 24 -8.46 9.82 2.00
CA GLN A 24 -9.77 10.47 2.05
C GLN A 24 -10.89 9.53 2.49
N ASP A 25 -10.75 8.23 2.25
CA ASP A 25 -11.61 7.17 2.75
C ASP A 25 -10.77 6.00 3.26
N ALA A 26 -11.39 4.99 3.84
CA ALA A 26 -10.74 3.76 4.26
C ALA A 26 -11.76 2.62 4.36
N LEU A 27 -11.29 1.41 4.11
CA LEU A 27 -12.06 0.20 4.37
C LEU A 27 -11.35 -0.64 5.44
N LEU A 28 -11.84 -0.55 6.67
CA LEU A 28 -11.33 -1.40 7.75
C LEU A 28 -12.04 -2.74 7.78
N VAL A 29 -11.29 -3.77 8.10
CA VAL A 29 -11.78 -5.14 8.28
C VAL A 29 -11.51 -5.60 9.69
N ARG A 30 -12.58 -6.05 10.38
CA ARG A 30 -12.50 -6.72 11.68
C ARG A 30 -12.81 -8.19 11.49
N VAL A 31 -11.93 -9.05 11.98
CA VAL A 31 -12.16 -10.51 12.01
C VAL A 31 -12.22 -10.98 13.46
N ALA A 32 -13.20 -11.82 13.77
CA ALA A 32 -13.29 -12.55 15.03
C ALA A 32 -13.00 -14.03 14.79
N ALA A 33 -12.06 -14.60 15.53
CA ALA A 33 -11.74 -16.02 15.45
C ALA A 33 -11.21 -16.55 16.79
N GLY A 34 -11.82 -17.61 17.33
CA GLY A 34 -11.35 -18.27 18.55
C GLY A 34 -11.24 -17.33 19.76
N GLY A 35 -12.12 -16.37 19.90
CA GLY A 35 -12.13 -15.37 20.98
C GLY A 35 -11.13 -14.23 20.81
N GLN A 36 -10.36 -14.20 19.74
CA GLN A 36 -9.47 -13.11 19.36
C GLN A 36 -10.15 -12.18 18.34
N VAL A 37 -9.72 -10.92 18.32
CA VAL A 37 -10.13 -9.92 17.32
C VAL A 37 -8.90 -9.35 16.64
N GLY A 38 -8.89 -9.41 15.32
CA GLY A 38 -7.86 -8.80 14.47
C GLY A 38 -8.43 -7.72 13.58
N TRP A 39 -7.54 -6.82 13.15
CA TRP A 39 -7.88 -5.73 12.26
C TRP A 39 -6.96 -5.72 11.04
N GLY A 40 -7.53 -5.32 9.90
CA GLY A 40 -6.82 -5.08 8.66
C GLY A 40 -7.45 -3.92 7.90
N GLU A 41 -6.82 -3.53 6.81
CA GLU A 41 -7.24 -2.41 5.97
C GLU A 41 -7.08 -2.78 4.50
N CYS A 42 -8.11 -2.54 3.69
CA CYS A 42 -8.04 -2.69 2.24
C CYS A 42 -7.70 -1.34 1.61
N GLU A 43 -6.76 -1.34 0.69
CA GLU A 43 -6.47 -0.17 -0.17
C GLU A 43 -7.28 -0.28 -1.47
N ALA A 44 -8.56 0.10 -1.40
CA ALA A 44 -9.48 -0.04 -2.52
C ALA A 44 -10.77 0.75 -2.29
N SER A 45 -11.58 0.89 -3.34
CA SER A 45 -12.95 1.43 -3.21
C SER A 45 -13.76 0.63 -2.20
N PRO A 46 -14.19 1.22 -1.07
CA PRO A 46 -14.78 0.49 0.03
C PRO A 46 -16.02 -0.32 -0.38
N LEU A 47 -16.99 0.31 -1.04
CA LEU A 47 -18.25 -0.35 -1.38
C LEU A 47 -18.05 -1.49 -2.40
N VAL A 48 -17.13 -1.34 -3.35
CA VAL A 48 -16.83 -2.38 -4.34
C VAL A 48 -16.18 -3.59 -3.67
N SER A 49 -15.29 -3.38 -2.71
CA SER A 49 -14.66 -4.46 -1.93
C SER A 49 -15.68 -5.17 -1.03
N ILE A 50 -16.60 -4.44 -0.40
CA ILE A 50 -17.70 -5.03 0.37
C ILE A 50 -18.61 -5.86 -0.55
N ALA A 51 -18.93 -5.35 -1.75
CA ALA A 51 -19.73 -6.08 -2.72
C ALA A 51 -19.07 -7.39 -3.16
N ALA A 52 -17.75 -7.38 -3.42
CA ALA A 52 -17.00 -8.59 -3.76
C ALA A 52 -16.97 -9.63 -2.61
N TYR A 53 -17.09 -9.16 -1.36
CA TYR A 53 -17.20 -10.06 -0.21
C TYR A 53 -18.55 -10.78 -0.13
N VAL A 54 -19.67 -10.09 -0.47
CA VAL A 54 -21.03 -10.58 -0.20
C VAL A 54 -21.89 -10.84 -1.43
N CYS A 55 -21.42 -10.54 -2.66
CA CYS A 55 -22.21 -10.69 -3.87
C CYS A 55 -22.76 -12.12 -4.02
N PRO A 56 -23.93 -12.31 -4.65
CA PRO A 56 -24.38 -13.65 -4.98
C PRO A 56 -23.38 -14.34 -5.92
N MET A 57 -23.19 -15.65 -5.71
CA MET A 57 -22.40 -16.46 -6.64
C MET A 57 -23.00 -16.37 -8.05
N SER A 58 -22.15 -16.11 -9.07
CA SER A 58 -22.55 -16.17 -10.47
C SER A 58 -22.32 -17.58 -11.05
N HIS A 59 -21.13 -18.14 -10.81
CA HIS A 59 -20.74 -19.49 -11.18
C HIS A 59 -19.52 -19.94 -10.35
N GLY A 60 -18.97 -21.12 -10.61
CA GLY A 60 -17.94 -21.76 -9.79
C GLY A 60 -16.62 -20.98 -9.62
N ALA A 61 -16.26 -20.11 -10.60
CA ALA A 61 -15.09 -19.25 -10.53
C ALA A 61 -15.44 -17.78 -10.16
N CYS A 62 -16.69 -17.51 -9.84
CA CYS A 62 -17.21 -16.20 -9.47
C CYS A 62 -18.05 -16.31 -8.18
N ARG A 63 -17.41 -16.77 -7.10
CA ARG A 63 -18.00 -16.90 -5.78
C ARG A 63 -17.66 -15.66 -4.94
N PRO A 64 -18.56 -15.23 -4.02
CA PRO A 64 -18.20 -14.19 -3.07
C PRO A 64 -17.04 -14.64 -2.18
N VAL A 65 -16.14 -13.72 -1.84
CA VAL A 65 -14.97 -14.02 -1.00
C VAL A 65 -15.37 -14.63 0.35
N LYS A 66 -16.53 -14.23 0.87
CA LYS A 66 -17.13 -14.74 2.12
C LYS A 66 -17.19 -16.26 2.19
N ASP A 67 -17.58 -16.92 1.09
CA ASP A 67 -17.80 -18.37 1.06
C ASP A 67 -16.49 -19.16 1.27
N SER A 68 -15.35 -18.55 0.92
CA SER A 68 -14.03 -19.14 1.09
C SER A 68 -13.38 -18.80 2.43
N VAL A 69 -13.95 -17.87 3.22
CA VAL A 69 -13.35 -17.34 4.45
C VAL A 69 -14.10 -17.79 5.70
N GLU A 70 -15.40 -17.53 5.79
CA GLU A 70 -16.16 -17.77 7.02
C GLU A 70 -16.22 -19.27 7.34
N GLY A 71 -16.04 -19.60 8.61
CA GLY A 71 -16.03 -20.97 9.09
C GLY A 71 -14.71 -21.73 8.88
N GLN A 72 -13.73 -21.16 8.17
CA GLN A 72 -12.39 -21.75 8.03
C GLN A 72 -11.62 -21.69 9.33
N ASN A 73 -10.61 -22.59 9.47
CA ASN A 73 -9.68 -22.56 10.59
C ASN A 73 -8.43 -21.79 10.26
N VAL A 74 -7.89 -21.07 11.25
CA VAL A 74 -6.65 -20.29 11.19
C VAL A 74 -5.83 -20.54 12.45
N ASP A 75 -4.86 -21.46 12.39
CA ASP A 75 -3.95 -21.77 13.47
C ASP A 75 -2.46 -21.66 13.04
N SER A 76 -2.23 -21.40 11.76
CA SER A 76 -0.89 -21.28 11.19
C SER A 76 -0.83 -20.37 9.97
N PRO A 77 0.37 -19.86 9.60
CA PRO A 77 0.59 -19.14 8.35
C PRO A 77 0.17 -19.94 7.10
N ALA A 78 0.33 -21.25 7.13
CA ALA A 78 -0.03 -22.14 6.03
C ALA A 78 -1.55 -22.16 5.76
N GLU A 79 -2.37 -22.04 6.81
CA GLU A 79 -3.83 -21.97 6.66
C GLU A 79 -4.28 -20.63 6.08
N ILE A 80 -3.65 -19.52 6.46
CA ILE A 80 -3.90 -18.21 5.82
C ILE A 80 -3.58 -18.30 4.33
N ALA A 81 -2.41 -18.85 3.97
CA ALA A 81 -2.01 -19.02 2.58
C ALA A 81 -2.98 -19.95 1.80
N ARG A 82 -3.45 -21.03 2.43
CA ARG A 82 -4.45 -21.94 1.83
C ARG A 82 -5.77 -21.23 1.53
N ILE A 83 -6.28 -20.45 2.47
CA ILE A 83 -7.52 -19.68 2.25
C ILE A 83 -7.33 -18.71 1.07
N GLY A 84 -6.22 -17.97 1.02
CA GLY A 84 -5.90 -17.10 -0.09
C GLY A 84 -5.83 -17.82 -1.45
N ALA A 85 -5.26 -19.03 -1.49
CA ALA A 85 -5.22 -19.84 -2.72
C ALA A 85 -6.61 -20.28 -3.16
N VAL A 86 -7.51 -20.64 -2.23
CA VAL A 86 -8.91 -20.96 -2.55
C VAL A 86 -9.62 -19.75 -3.14
N ILE A 87 -9.47 -18.58 -2.55
CA ILE A 87 -10.06 -17.34 -3.06
C ILE A 87 -9.58 -17.02 -4.48
N GLN A 88 -8.28 -17.16 -4.76
CA GLN A 88 -7.73 -16.94 -6.10
C GLN A 88 -8.37 -17.84 -7.15
N TRP A 89 -8.83 -19.03 -6.76
CA TRP A 89 -9.50 -19.98 -7.64
C TRP A 89 -11.01 -19.76 -7.72
N ASP A 90 -11.67 -19.71 -6.57
CA ASP A 90 -13.14 -19.63 -6.47
C ASP A 90 -13.69 -18.26 -6.86
N SER A 91 -12.90 -17.19 -6.68
CA SER A 91 -13.29 -15.80 -6.94
C SER A 91 -12.46 -15.15 -8.07
N MET A 92 -11.88 -15.95 -9.00
CA MET A 92 -10.96 -15.40 -9.99
C MET A 92 -11.60 -14.40 -10.95
N ASP A 93 -12.91 -14.50 -11.20
CA ASP A 93 -13.65 -13.55 -12.04
C ASP A 93 -14.13 -12.30 -11.27
N LEU A 94 -13.86 -12.23 -9.97
CA LEU A 94 -14.05 -11.01 -9.18
C LEU A 94 -12.75 -10.23 -9.13
N LEU A 95 -12.58 -9.26 -10.02
CA LEU A 95 -11.34 -8.45 -10.11
C LEU A 95 -10.95 -7.78 -8.78
N GLN A 96 -11.94 -7.46 -7.92
CA GLN A 96 -11.73 -6.85 -6.61
C GLN A 96 -11.38 -7.86 -5.51
N ALA A 97 -11.42 -9.18 -5.78
CA ALA A 97 -11.24 -10.21 -4.74
C ALA A 97 -9.92 -10.08 -3.98
N ALA A 98 -8.81 -9.76 -4.66
CA ALA A 98 -7.51 -9.58 -4.01
C ALA A 98 -7.52 -8.42 -3.01
N HIS A 99 -8.07 -7.27 -3.38
CA HIS A 99 -8.20 -6.11 -2.47
C HIS A 99 -9.08 -6.44 -1.26
N THR A 100 -10.24 -7.08 -1.51
CA THR A 100 -11.16 -7.51 -0.45
C THR A 100 -10.50 -8.50 0.52
N TRP A 101 -9.76 -9.47 -0.02
CA TRP A 101 -9.00 -10.45 0.76
C TRP A 101 -7.86 -9.81 1.55
N SER A 102 -7.22 -8.78 1.03
CA SER A 102 -6.07 -8.14 1.67
C SER A 102 -6.34 -7.72 3.10
N GLY A 103 -7.44 -7.03 3.37
CA GLY A 103 -7.79 -6.59 4.72
C GLY A 103 -8.17 -7.76 5.64
N VAL A 104 -8.82 -8.78 5.11
CA VAL A 104 -9.14 -10.02 5.86
C VAL A 104 -7.84 -10.75 6.22
N GLU A 105 -6.93 -10.91 5.28
CA GLU A 105 -5.63 -11.57 5.45
C GLU A 105 -4.78 -10.88 6.52
N MET A 106 -4.69 -9.56 6.47
CA MET A 106 -4.01 -8.77 7.51
C MET A 106 -4.62 -8.98 8.89
N ALA A 107 -5.95 -9.00 8.99
CA ALA A 107 -6.65 -9.25 10.25
C ALA A 107 -6.40 -10.66 10.79
N LEU A 108 -6.27 -11.66 9.91
CA LEU A 108 -5.92 -13.03 10.30
C LEU A 108 -4.47 -13.13 10.81
N TRP A 109 -3.52 -12.42 10.20
CA TRP A 109 -2.17 -12.32 10.73
C TRP A 109 -2.14 -11.61 12.09
N ASP A 110 -2.93 -10.57 12.26
CA ASP A 110 -3.06 -9.86 13.55
C ASP A 110 -3.59 -10.80 14.64
N ILE A 111 -4.64 -11.59 14.34
CA ILE A 111 -5.17 -12.63 15.24
C ILE A 111 -4.11 -13.66 15.57
N LEU A 112 -3.42 -14.21 14.58
CA LEU A 112 -2.42 -15.26 14.76
C LEU A 112 -1.26 -14.77 15.64
N GLY A 113 -0.80 -13.54 15.41
CA GLY A 113 0.23 -12.91 16.24
C GLY A 113 -0.23 -12.69 17.68
N LYS A 114 -1.44 -12.18 17.89
CA LYS A 114 -2.03 -12.00 19.23
C LYS A 114 -2.19 -13.32 19.96
N ALA A 115 -2.70 -14.35 19.28
CA ALA A 115 -2.88 -15.68 19.89
C ALA A 115 -1.57 -16.36 20.30
N ARG A 116 -0.46 -16.04 19.58
CA ARG A 116 0.88 -16.58 19.89
C ARG A 116 1.71 -15.66 20.79
N GLY A 117 1.23 -14.45 21.07
CA GLY A 117 2.00 -13.46 21.81
C GLY A 117 3.22 -12.93 21.07
N GLU A 118 3.21 -12.96 19.72
CA GLU A 118 4.33 -12.59 18.87
C GLU A 118 3.94 -11.58 17.80
N PRO A 119 4.84 -10.65 17.41
CA PRO A 119 4.61 -9.77 16.27
C PRO A 119 4.62 -10.57 14.95
N VAL A 120 3.88 -10.09 13.96
CA VAL A 120 3.73 -10.78 12.68
C VAL A 120 5.08 -11.02 11.98
N TRP A 121 6.01 -10.07 12.03
CA TRP A 121 7.30 -10.22 11.36
C TRP A 121 8.12 -11.42 11.87
N LYS A 122 7.98 -11.79 13.17
CA LYS A 122 8.59 -13.03 13.71
C LYS A 122 7.93 -14.27 13.13
N LEU A 123 6.61 -14.26 13.03
CA LEU A 123 5.85 -15.36 12.42
C LEU A 123 6.17 -15.54 10.93
N LEU A 124 6.59 -14.48 10.24
CA LEU A 124 7.11 -14.51 8.87
C LEU A 124 8.56 -15.09 8.78
N GLY A 125 9.16 -15.46 9.92
CA GLY A 125 10.46 -16.11 9.98
C GLY A 125 11.65 -15.17 10.18
N TYR A 126 11.45 -13.89 10.37
CA TYR A 126 12.55 -12.97 10.65
C TYR A 126 13.03 -13.08 12.10
N LYS A 127 14.35 -13.13 12.31
CA LYS A 127 14.97 -13.16 13.64
C LYS A 127 15.15 -11.77 14.24
N LYS A 128 15.27 -10.76 13.39
CA LYS A 128 15.47 -9.35 13.76
C LYS A 128 14.73 -8.47 12.76
N ALA A 129 14.19 -7.37 13.24
CA ALA A 129 13.70 -6.29 12.41
C ALA A 129 14.78 -5.22 12.23
N ALA A 130 14.85 -4.62 11.05
CA ALA A 130 15.73 -3.50 10.73
C ALA A 130 14.92 -2.21 10.63
N GLY A 131 15.42 -1.13 11.22
CA GLY A 131 14.85 0.20 11.06
C GLY A 131 14.88 0.64 9.60
N LYS A 132 13.86 1.38 9.18
CA LYS A 132 13.68 1.90 7.82
C LYS A 132 13.75 3.41 7.82
N VAL A 133 14.43 3.98 6.83
CA VAL A 133 14.43 5.42 6.58
C VAL A 133 13.09 5.78 5.91
N PRO A 134 12.22 6.55 6.57
CA PRO A 134 10.98 6.97 5.96
C PRO A 134 11.25 8.02 4.88
N TYR A 135 10.67 7.83 3.70
CA TYR A 135 10.51 8.94 2.79
C TYR A 135 9.13 9.57 2.98
N ALA A 136 9.14 10.90 3.10
CA ALA A 136 7.89 11.64 3.16
C ALA A 136 7.19 11.57 1.81
N SER A 137 6.02 10.92 1.76
CA SER A 137 5.22 10.86 0.54
C SER A 137 4.29 12.06 0.46
N LEU A 138 4.37 12.80 -0.65
CA LEU A 138 3.69 14.08 -0.88
C LEU A 138 3.19 14.17 -2.32
N LEU A 139 2.15 14.98 -2.51
CA LEU A 139 1.77 15.48 -3.84
C LEU A 139 2.64 16.68 -4.21
N PHE A 140 2.96 16.84 -5.52
CA PHE A 140 3.54 18.09 -6.01
C PHE A 140 2.63 19.28 -5.67
N GLY A 141 3.21 20.45 -5.52
CA GLY A 141 2.47 21.72 -5.55
C GLY A 141 1.99 22.04 -6.96
N ASP A 142 1.01 22.94 -7.08
CA ASP A 142 0.50 23.37 -8.39
C ASP A 142 1.58 24.11 -9.20
N ASN A 143 2.60 24.63 -8.53
CA ASN A 143 3.75 25.31 -9.12
C ASN A 143 5.04 24.99 -8.36
N PRO A 144 6.24 25.31 -8.92
CA PRO A 144 7.54 25.02 -8.28
C PRO A 144 7.72 25.66 -6.89
N ASP A 145 7.19 26.86 -6.67
CA ASP A 145 7.33 27.55 -5.38
C ASP A 145 6.58 26.82 -4.27
N GLU A 146 5.37 26.33 -4.56
CA GLU A 146 4.62 25.50 -3.60
C GLU A 146 5.32 24.17 -3.33
N THR A 147 5.86 23.52 -4.37
CA THR A 147 6.63 22.28 -4.20
C THR A 147 7.85 22.52 -3.32
N LEU A 148 8.58 23.60 -3.54
CA LEU A 148 9.73 24.02 -2.74
C LEU A 148 9.35 24.15 -1.24
N GLU A 149 8.27 24.87 -0.94
CA GLU A 149 7.84 25.09 0.44
C GLU A 149 7.32 23.82 1.11
N ARG A 150 6.59 22.96 0.38
CA ARG A 150 6.19 21.64 0.87
C ARG A 150 7.41 20.81 1.30
N VAL A 151 8.43 20.75 0.44
CA VAL A 151 9.64 19.95 0.69
C VAL A 151 10.52 20.56 1.79
N LYS A 152 10.64 21.90 1.87
CA LYS A 152 11.30 22.56 3.02
C LYS A 152 10.64 22.20 4.36
N THR A 153 9.31 22.17 4.39
CA THR A 153 8.54 21.77 5.58
C THR A 153 8.86 20.33 5.99
N VAL A 154 8.97 19.43 5.03
CA VAL A 154 9.38 18.03 5.26
C VAL A 154 10.79 17.96 5.86
N ARG A 155 11.73 18.71 5.28
CA ARG A 155 13.11 18.75 5.75
C ARG A 155 13.21 19.31 7.19
N GLN A 156 12.44 20.34 7.51
CA GLN A 156 12.36 20.92 8.87
C GLN A 156 11.82 19.91 9.89
N LYS A 157 10.96 18.96 9.47
CA LYS A 157 10.45 17.87 10.31
C LYS A 157 11.43 16.70 10.45
N GLY A 158 12.64 16.82 9.90
CA GLY A 158 13.73 15.84 10.06
C GLY A 158 13.79 14.75 8.99
N PHE A 159 12.91 14.75 8.00
CA PHE A 159 12.99 13.77 6.90
C PHE A 159 14.20 14.03 6.00
N THR A 160 14.90 12.97 5.63
CA THR A 160 16.04 12.99 4.71
C THR A 160 15.71 12.45 3.33
N ALA A 161 14.48 11.98 3.13
CA ALA A 161 13.97 11.46 1.88
C ALA A 161 12.55 12.01 1.63
N ALA A 162 12.23 12.31 0.38
CA ALA A 162 10.89 12.75 -0.03
C ALA A 162 10.53 12.18 -1.40
N LYS A 163 9.28 11.67 -1.54
CA LYS A 163 8.65 11.32 -2.79
C LYS A 163 7.67 12.42 -3.16
N LEU A 164 7.75 12.89 -4.39
CA LEU A 164 6.85 13.87 -4.96
C LEU A 164 6.13 13.23 -6.13
N GLY A 165 4.81 13.23 -6.11
CA GLY A 165 4.02 12.56 -7.13
C GLY A 165 2.80 13.34 -7.58
N TRP A 166 2.23 12.89 -8.69
CA TRP A 166 0.97 13.36 -9.24
C TRP A 166 0.96 14.88 -9.55
N GLY A 167 -0.20 15.53 -9.50
CA GLY A 167 -0.33 16.98 -9.73
C GLY A 167 -0.01 17.38 -11.16
N PRO A 168 0.88 18.38 -11.40
CA PRO A 168 1.13 18.95 -12.72
C PRO A 168 2.03 18.09 -13.62
N ILE A 169 2.72 17.07 -13.08
CA ILE A 169 3.70 16.27 -13.83
C ILE A 169 3.08 15.66 -15.09
N GLY A 170 3.77 15.80 -16.23
CA GLY A 170 3.36 15.26 -17.51
C GLY A 170 2.18 15.97 -18.18
N ARG A 171 1.58 16.96 -17.51
CA ARG A 171 0.43 17.73 -18.03
C ARG A 171 0.86 18.98 -18.82
N GLY A 172 2.07 19.48 -18.53
CA GLY A 172 2.71 20.60 -19.22
C GLY A 172 3.83 20.13 -20.15
N ASN A 173 4.75 21.04 -20.44
CA ASN A 173 5.94 20.74 -21.22
C ASN A 173 7.06 20.17 -20.34
N VAL A 174 8.15 19.70 -20.98
CA VAL A 174 9.31 19.10 -20.28
C VAL A 174 9.99 20.08 -19.32
N LYS A 175 9.95 21.38 -19.63
CA LYS A 175 10.56 22.41 -18.78
C LYS A 175 9.76 22.61 -17.50
N ASP A 176 8.43 22.58 -17.58
CA ASP A 176 7.57 22.72 -16.40
C ASP A 176 7.84 21.59 -15.39
N ASP A 177 7.97 20.35 -15.89
CA ASP A 177 8.33 19.21 -15.06
C ASP A 177 9.75 19.36 -14.47
N ALA A 178 10.70 19.85 -15.27
CA ALA A 178 12.06 20.11 -14.83
C ALA A 178 12.14 21.14 -13.70
N ASP A 179 11.35 22.20 -13.78
CA ASP A 179 11.26 23.24 -12.75
C ASP A 179 10.70 22.66 -11.44
N GLN A 180 9.71 21.77 -11.51
CA GLN A 180 9.17 21.03 -10.34
C GLN A 180 10.22 20.13 -9.70
N PHE A 181 10.99 19.38 -10.50
CA PHE A 181 12.06 18.51 -9.97
C PHE A 181 13.19 19.32 -9.32
N ALA A 182 13.55 20.46 -9.92
CA ALA A 182 14.55 21.37 -9.37
C ALA A 182 14.09 21.94 -8.02
N ALA A 183 12.84 22.38 -7.92
CA ALA A 183 12.23 22.87 -6.68
C ALA A 183 12.23 21.80 -5.58
N GLY A 184 11.86 20.55 -5.91
CA GLY A 184 11.95 19.42 -5.00
C GLY A 184 13.37 19.18 -4.49
N ARG A 185 14.37 19.22 -5.38
CA ARG A 185 15.78 19.06 -5.03
C ARG A 185 16.27 20.21 -4.15
N GLU A 186 15.92 21.45 -4.49
CA GLU A 186 16.30 22.62 -3.70
C GLU A 186 15.73 22.53 -2.27
N GLY A 187 14.43 22.21 -2.13
CA GLY A 187 13.77 22.10 -0.83
C GLY A 187 14.35 20.98 0.05
N LEU A 188 14.72 19.86 -0.55
CA LEU A 188 15.28 18.69 0.15
C LEU A 188 16.76 18.86 0.50
N GLY A 189 17.48 19.71 -0.26
CA GLY A 189 18.92 19.86 -0.15
C GLY A 189 19.69 18.77 -0.92
N LYS A 190 20.99 19.00 -1.14
CA LYS A 190 21.84 18.16 -2.01
C LYS A 190 21.98 16.71 -1.52
N ASP A 191 21.92 16.47 -0.22
CA ASP A 191 22.21 15.18 0.41
C ASP A 191 20.92 14.34 0.63
N GLY A 192 19.73 14.93 0.35
CA GLY A 192 18.46 14.25 0.51
C GLY A 192 18.15 13.28 -0.62
N MET A 193 17.44 12.19 -0.33
CA MET A 193 16.95 11.23 -1.31
C MET A 193 15.66 11.77 -1.96
N LEU A 194 15.75 12.19 -3.22
CA LEU A 194 14.60 12.67 -4.00
C LEU A 194 14.03 11.53 -4.84
N LEU A 195 12.73 11.30 -4.71
CA LEU A 195 11.98 10.26 -5.37
C LEU A 195 10.86 10.92 -6.17
N ILE A 196 10.71 10.56 -7.45
CA ILE A 196 9.72 11.18 -8.34
C ILE A 196 8.75 10.13 -8.84
N ASP A 197 7.47 10.42 -8.67
CA ASP A 197 6.35 9.58 -9.05
C ASP A 197 5.53 10.29 -10.14
N ALA A 198 5.38 9.64 -11.29
CA ALA A 198 4.64 10.19 -12.41
C ALA A 198 3.15 9.79 -12.41
N GLY A 199 2.70 8.91 -11.51
CA GLY A 199 1.30 8.51 -11.42
C GLY A 199 0.72 8.00 -12.73
N GLN A 200 1.50 7.26 -13.52
CA GLN A 200 1.11 6.61 -14.78
C GLN A 200 0.73 7.58 -15.92
N ILE A 201 1.07 8.87 -15.80
CA ILE A 201 0.59 9.92 -16.69
C ILE A 201 0.99 9.73 -18.17
N PHE A 202 2.09 9.03 -18.44
CA PHE A 202 2.57 8.80 -19.81
C PHE A 202 1.93 7.58 -20.48
N GLY A 203 1.06 6.82 -19.78
CA GLY A 203 0.37 5.66 -20.32
C GLY A 203 1.36 4.57 -20.80
N GLU A 204 1.69 4.54 -22.08
CA GLU A 204 2.73 3.69 -22.68
C GLU A 204 3.74 4.50 -23.53
N ASN A 205 3.66 5.84 -23.48
CA ASN A 205 4.48 6.72 -24.32
C ASN A 205 5.91 6.86 -23.76
N VAL A 206 6.79 5.96 -24.24
CA VAL A 206 8.19 5.89 -23.83
C VAL A 206 8.96 7.18 -24.14
N GLU A 207 8.70 7.84 -25.28
CA GLU A 207 9.39 9.08 -25.68
C GLU A 207 9.07 10.22 -24.74
N SER A 208 7.80 10.36 -24.36
CA SER A 208 7.38 11.39 -23.41
C SER A 208 8.04 11.19 -22.04
N ALA A 209 8.08 9.97 -21.52
CA ALA A 209 8.78 9.66 -20.25
C ALA A 209 10.30 9.90 -20.37
N ALA A 210 10.91 9.43 -21.46
CA ALA A 210 12.33 9.57 -21.71
C ALA A 210 12.79 11.02 -21.83
N ALA A 211 11.97 11.90 -22.36
CA ALA A 211 12.26 13.33 -22.44
C ALA A 211 12.48 13.98 -21.05
N ARG A 212 11.98 13.39 -19.97
CA ARG A 212 12.15 13.85 -18.57
C ARG A 212 13.45 13.35 -17.92
N LEU A 213 14.07 12.31 -18.48
CA LEU A 213 15.29 11.72 -17.88
C LEU A 213 16.42 12.72 -17.62
N PRO A 214 16.77 13.65 -18.55
CA PRO A 214 17.83 14.63 -18.29
C PRO A 214 17.51 15.53 -17.08
N ALA A 215 16.27 15.97 -16.91
CA ALA A 215 15.86 16.81 -15.80
C ALA A 215 15.87 16.03 -14.46
N LEU A 216 15.35 14.81 -14.47
CA LEU A 216 15.39 13.92 -13.30
C LEU A 216 16.85 13.64 -12.86
N GLN A 217 17.75 13.40 -13.84
CA GLN A 217 19.15 13.19 -13.58
C GLN A 217 19.82 14.45 -13.02
N SER A 218 19.54 15.62 -13.59
CA SER A 218 20.03 16.91 -13.10
C SER A 218 19.57 17.21 -11.67
N ALA A 219 18.32 16.87 -11.35
CA ALA A 219 17.76 16.95 -10.00
C ALA A 219 18.33 15.88 -9.07
N GLY A 220 19.09 14.90 -9.55
CA GLY A 220 19.63 13.80 -8.77
C GLY A 220 18.54 12.90 -8.18
N ALA A 221 17.45 12.68 -8.91
CA ALA A 221 16.38 11.76 -8.50
C ALA A 221 16.94 10.34 -8.36
N THR A 222 16.52 9.63 -7.31
CA THR A 222 16.92 8.24 -7.06
C THR A 222 16.14 7.27 -7.91
N TRP A 223 14.82 7.53 -8.05
CA TRP A 223 13.96 6.74 -8.92
C TRP A 223 12.98 7.59 -9.73
N PHE A 224 12.45 6.97 -10.78
CA PHE A 224 11.32 7.43 -11.55
C PHE A 224 10.21 6.37 -11.43
N GLU A 225 9.20 6.67 -10.63
CA GLU A 225 8.12 5.78 -10.25
C GLU A 225 6.96 5.93 -11.22
N GLU A 226 6.38 4.81 -11.58
CA GLU A 226 5.18 4.66 -12.41
C GLU A 226 5.05 5.68 -13.55
N PRO A 227 6.06 5.79 -14.46
CA PRO A 227 5.89 6.63 -15.63
C PRO A 227 4.76 6.12 -16.55
N PHE A 228 4.51 4.81 -16.56
CA PHE A 228 3.55 4.14 -17.42
C PHE A 228 2.46 3.42 -16.64
N HIS A 229 1.40 3.02 -17.34
CA HIS A 229 0.37 2.16 -16.78
C HIS A 229 0.99 0.92 -16.12
N GLY A 230 0.48 0.51 -14.95
CA GLY A 230 1.08 -0.54 -14.12
C GLY A 230 1.22 -1.92 -14.77
N SER A 231 0.59 -2.15 -15.92
CA SER A 231 0.74 -3.38 -16.73
C SER A 231 1.44 -3.16 -18.07
N ALA A 232 1.93 -1.95 -18.38
CA ALA A 232 2.66 -1.66 -19.62
C ALA A 232 4.14 -2.08 -19.53
N TYR A 233 4.42 -3.35 -19.21
CA TYR A 233 5.78 -3.86 -18.95
C TYR A 233 6.75 -3.61 -20.10
N GLU A 234 6.29 -3.63 -21.35
CA GLU A 234 7.10 -3.35 -22.52
C GLU A 234 7.60 -1.90 -22.54
N ALA A 235 6.76 -0.94 -22.14
CA ALA A 235 7.16 0.45 -22.04
C ALA A 235 8.19 0.68 -20.92
N TYR A 236 8.02 0.03 -19.76
CA TYR A 236 9.03 0.02 -18.70
C TYR A 236 10.35 -0.57 -19.20
N ALA A 237 10.32 -1.72 -19.88
CA ALA A 237 11.51 -2.35 -20.43
C ALA A 237 12.21 -1.48 -21.47
N ALA A 238 11.44 -0.84 -22.36
CA ALA A 238 11.98 0.06 -23.37
C ALA A 238 12.65 1.30 -22.76
N LEU A 239 12.08 1.87 -21.69
CA LEU A 239 12.70 2.97 -20.95
C LEU A 239 13.96 2.50 -20.21
N ALA A 240 13.93 1.34 -19.56
CA ALA A 240 15.08 0.73 -18.89
C ALA A 240 16.22 0.42 -19.87
N ALA A 241 15.91 0.01 -21.10
CA ALA A 241 16.91 -0.26 -22.15
C ALA A 241 17.71 0.97 -22.57
N ARG A 242 17.22 2.19 -22.31
CA ARG A 242 17.96 3.46 -22.48
C ARG A 242 19.06 3.65 -21.42
N LYS A 243 19.15 2.74 -20.45
CA LYS A 243 20.14 2.74 -19.34
C LYS A 243 20.19 4.08 -18.61
N PRO A 244 19.06 4.62 -18.14
CA PRO A 244 19.09 5.84 -17.36
C PRO A 244 19.93 5.62 -16.09
N SER A 245 20.59 6.68 -15.61
CA SER A 245 21.28 6.64 -14.30
C SER A 245 20.30 6.53 -13.13
N ILE A 246 19.03 6.82 -13.39
CA ILE A 246 17.92 6.77 -12.44
C ILE A 246 17.27 5.39 -12.58
N ARG A 247 16.96 4.75 -11.46
CA ARG A 247 16.26 3.46 -11.46
C ARG A 247 14.77 3.66 -11.63
N LEU A 248 14.10 2.75 -12.33
CA LEU A 248 12.64 2.73 -12.41
C LEU A 248 12.06 2.09 -11.14
N ALA A 249 10.94 2.59 -10.71
CA ALA A 249 10.14 2.06 -9.62
C ALA A 249 8.70 1.82 -10.06
N GLY A 250 8.01 0.89 -9.43
CA GLY A 250 6.59 0.62 -9.67
C GLY A 250 6.16 -0.70 -9.04
N GLY A 251 4.88 -1.02 -9.18
CA GLY A 251 4.33 -2.27 -8.68
C GLY A 251 3.19 -2.13 -7.68
N GLU A 252 2.83 -0.93 -7.25
CA GLU A 252 1.70 -0.68 -6.36
C GLU A 252 0.35 -1.12 -6.97
N ALA A 253 0.25 -1.08 -8.31
CA ALA A 253 -0.92 -1.55 -9.04
C ALA A 253 -0.99 -3.09 -9.17
N ALA A 254 -0.08 -3.86 -8.59
CA ALA A 254 -0.13 -5.31 -8.67
C ALA A 254 -1.22 -5.89 -7.77
N HIS A 255 -2.19 -6.59 -8.38
CA HIS A 255 -3.29 -7.27 -7.69
C HIS A 255 -2.96 -8.73 -7.32
N ASN A 256 -1.79 -9.22 -7.71
CA ASN A 256 -1.31 -10.56 -7.39
C ASN A 256 0.22 -10.65 -7.56
N VAL A 257 0.78 -11.72 -7.02
CA VAL A 257 2.23 -12.00 -7.05
C VAL A 257 2.80 -12.07 -8.47
N PHE A 258 2.02 -12.56 -9.45
CA PHE A 258 2.50 -12.72 -10.83
C PHE A 258 2.70 -11.36 -11.50
N MET A 259 1.79 -10.41 -11.32
CA MET A 259 1.95 -9.04 -11.82
C MET A 259 3.21 -8.38 -11.25
N ALA A 260 3.44 -8.50 -9.95
CA ALA A 260 4.63 -7.97 -9.30
C ALA A 260 5.93 -8.63 -9.84
N LYS A 261 5.93 -9.96 -10.02
CA LYS A 261 7.07 -10.66 -10.64
C LYS A 261 7.29 -10.25 -12.09
N HIS A 262 6.23 -10.02 -12.86
CA HIS A 262 6.34 -9.53 -14.23
C HIS A 262 6.91 -8.11 -14.29
N MET A 263 6.56 -7.24 -13.35
CA MET A 263 7.15 -5.91 -13.24
C MET A 263 8.67 -6.00 -13.00
N ILE A 264 9.14 -6.94 -12.19
CA ILE A 264 10.56 -7.22 -11.98
C ILE A 264 11.19 -7.81 -13.24
N ASP A 265 10.64 -8.91 -13.76
CA ASP A 265 11.27 -9.72 -14.79
C ASP A 265 11.19 -9.10 -16.19
N TYR A 266 10.05 -8.47 -16.52
CA TYR A 266 9.80 -7.88 -17.84
C TYR A 266 9.83 -6.36 -17.82
N GLY A 267 9.25 -5.71 -16.80
CA GLY A 267 9.32 -4.25 -16.62
C GLY A 267 10.71 -3.72 -16.26
N LYS A 268 11.60 -4.58 -15.75
CA LYS A 268 13.00 -4.22 -15.42
C LYS A 268 13.13 -3.10 -14.38
N VAL A 269 12.19 -3.02 -13.46
CA VAL A 269 12.28 -2.05 -12.36
C VAL A 269 13.43 -2.37 -11.41
N GLY A 270 14.03 -1.34 -10.85
CA GLY A 270 15.09 -1.46 -9.84
C GLY A 270 14.55 -1.39 -8.41
N PHE A 271 13.33 -0.86 -8.25
CA PHE A 271 12.56 -0.87 -7.02
C PHE A 271 11.19 -1.44 -7.31
N ILE A 272 10.77 -2.42 -6.51
CA ILE A 272 9.41 -2.97 -6.55
C ILE A 272 8.65 -2.46 -5.33
N GLN A 273 7.55 -1.73 -5.57
CA GLN A 273 6.71 -1.15 -4.54
C GLN A 273 5.44 -1.97 -4.42
N ILE A 274 5.14 -2.45 -3.22
CA ILE A 274 4.00 -3.36 -3.02
C ILE A 274 3.08 -2.83 -1.95
N ASP A 275 1.81 -2.73 -2.32
CA ASP A 275 0.72 -2.43 -1.40
C ASP A 275 0.10 -3.71 -0.86
N CYS A 276 0.22 -3.92 0.45
CA CYS A 276 -0.39 -5.06 1.12
C CYS A 276 -1.93 -5.02 1.05
N GLY A 277 -2.54 -3.84 0.95
CA GLY A 277 -3.99 -3.66 0.83
C GLY A 277 -4.55 -4.00 -0.55
N ARG A 278 -3.68 -4.19 -1.57
CA ARG A 278 -4.07 -4.47 -2.95
C ARG A 278 -3.69 -5.88 -3.42
N ILE A 279 -2.53 -6.40 -3.01
CA ILE A 279 -1.94 -7.64 -3.57
C ILE A 279 -2.52 -8.93 -2.97
N GLY A 280 -3.39 -8.85 -1.99
CA GLY A 280 -3.93 -9.99 -1.26
C GLY A 280 -3.35 -10.16 0.15
N GLY A 281 -2.68 -9.13 0.70
CA GLY A 281 -2.21 -9.11 2.08
C GLY A 281 -0.70 -9.24 2.26
N ILE A 282 -0.31 -9.55 3.48
CA ILE A 282 1.08 -9.67 3.94
C ILE A 282 1.80 -10.87 3.31
N SER A 283 1.11 -12.03 3.21
CA SER A 283 1.73 -13.25 2.67
C SER A 283 2.16 -13.10 1.20
N PRO A 284 1.31 -12.61 0.27
CA PRO A 284 1.74 -12.35 -1.10
C PRO A 284 2.84 -11.28 -1.18
N ALA A 285 2.76 -10.23 -0.38
CA ALA A 285 3.80 -9.19 -0.32
C ALA A 285 5.14 -9.77 0.15
N LYS A 286 5.15 -10.69 1.12
CA LYS A 286 6.35 -11.42 1.56
C LYS A 286 6.96 -12.26 0.44
N ILE A 287 6.14 -12.95 -0.35
CA ILE A 287 6.61 -13.72 -1.52
C ILE A 287 7.31 -12.79 -2.52
N VAL A 288 6.76 -11.59 -2.76
CA VAL A 288 7.39 -10.62 -3.66
C VAL A 288 8.68 -10.06 -3.05
N ALA A 289 8.72 -9.80 -1.74
CA ALA A 289 9.94 -9.34 -1.08
C ALA A 289 11.08 -10.35 -1.22
N ASP A 290 10.81 -11.64 -1.00
CA ASP A 290 11.81 -12.70 -1.18
C ASP A 290 12.25 -12.83 -2.65
N TYR A 291 11.30 -12.70 -3.57
CA TYR A 291 11.61 -12.72 -5.01
C TYR A 291 12.48 -11.53 -5.44
N ALA A 292 12.18 -10.34 -4.94
CA ALA A 292 12.97 -9.14 -5.19
C ALA A 292 14.43 -9.31 -4.73
N VAL A 293 14.64 -9.85 -3.51
CA VAL A 293 15.99 -10.20 -3.00
C VAL A 293 16.71 -11.14 -3.96
N ALA A 294 16.05 -12.22 -4.42
CA ALA A 294 16.62 -13.19 -5.33
C ALA A 294 16.99 -12.60 -6.70
N LYS A 295 16.33 -11.50 -7.09
CA LYS A 295 16.57 -10.79 -8.36
C LYS A 295 17.47 -9.55 -8.23
N GLY A 296 17.92 -9.21 -7.03
CA GLY A 296 18.72 -8.00 -6.79
C GLY A 296 17.93 -6.71 -6.97
N VAL A 297 16.60 -6.77 -6.80
CA VAL A 297 15.67 -5.63 -6.85
C VAL A 297 15.36 -5.19 -5.43
N THR A 298 15.29 -3.89 -5.19
CA THR A 298 14.95 -3.36 -3.87
C THR A 298 13.44 -3.40 -3.67
N TYR A 299 12.99 -4.12 -2.63
CA TYR A 299 11.59 -4.07 -2.20
C TYR A 299 11.34 -2.84 -1.34
N VAL A 300 10.20 -2.19 -1.56
CA VAL A 300 9.70 -1.06 -0.77
C VAL A 300 8.20 -1.26 -0.56
N ASN A 301 7.65 -0.82 0.57
CA ASN A 301 6.20 -0.77 0.73
C ASN A 301 5.61 0.39 -0.06
N HIS A 302 4.38 0.20 -0.59
CA HIS A 302 3.45 1.28 -0.89
C HIS A 302 2.44 1.35 0.25
N THR A 303 2.15 2.55 0.76
CA THR A 303 1.05 2.81 1.71
C THR A 303 0.82 4.30 1.84
N PHE A 304 -0.37 4.77 1.51
CA PHE A 304 -0.76 6.18 1.62
C PHE A 304 -2.05 6.34 2.43
N THR A 305 -2.28 5.47 3.41
CA THR A 305 -3.47 5.42 4.25
C THR A 305 -3.10 5.49 5.74
N SER A 306 -3.58 4.59 6.56
CA SER A 306 -3.42 4.64 8.01
C SER A 306 -2.14 3.98 8.53
N HIS A 307 -1.85 4.19 9.83
CA HIS A 307 -0.77 3.48 10.51
C HIS A 307 -1.06 2.00 10.75
N LEU A 308 -2.31 1.53 10.59
CA LEU A 308 -2.62 0.11 10.56
C LEU A 308 -2.10 -0.51 9.26
N ALA A 309 -2.40 0.11 8.12
CA ALA A 309 -1.86 -0.29 6.82
C ALA A 309 -0.32 -0.15 6.78
N LEU A 310 0.23 0.93 7.35
CA LEU A 310 1.69 1.10 7.47
C LEU A 310 2.32 -0.06 8.24
N SER A 311 1.75 -0.46 9.39
CA SER A 311 2.25 -1.61 10.13
C SER A 311 2.23 -2.88 9.27
N ALA A 312 1.11 -3.17 8.61
CA ALA A 312 0.98 -4.34 7.74
C ALA A 312 2.02 -4.32 6.61
N SER A 313 2.24 -3.16 5.99
CA SER A 313 3.15 -3.00 4.85
C SER A 313 4.64 -3.16 5.22
N LEU A 314 5.00 -2.93 6.48
CA LEU A 314 6.37 -3.11 6.97
C LEU A 314 6.71 -4.58 7.27
N GLN A 315 5.72 -5.44 7.57
CA GLN A 315 5.94 -6.83 7.96
C GLN A 315 6.70 -7.66 6.90
N PRO A 316 6.34 -7.58 5.59
CA PRO A 316 6.93 -8.44 4.55
C PRO A 316 8.45 -8.34 4.40
N TYR A 317 9.04 -7.20 4.76
CA TYR A 317 10.47 -6.95 4.59
C TYR A 317 11.16 -6.45 5.87
N ALA A 318 10.52 -6.66 7.01
CA ALA A 318 11.01 -6.20 8.32
C ALA A 318 12.46 -6.58 8.60
N GLY A 319 12.88 -7.80 8.25
CA GLY A 319 14.24 -8.30 8.47
C GLY A 319 15.24 -8.02 7.36
N LEU A 320 14.83 -7.38 6.25
CA LEU A 320 15.69 -7.10 5.11
C LEU A 320 16.45 -5.78 5.33
N ALA A 321 17.66 -5.86 5.91
CA ALA A 321 18.44 -4.69 6.30
C ALA A 321 18.89 -3.82 5.10
N ASP A 322 19.11 -4.43 3.93
CA ASP A 322 19.53 -3.71 2.71
C ASP A 322 18.36 -2.98 2.02
N HIS A 323 17.12 -3.35 2.33
CA HIS A 323 15.90 -2.68 1.85
C HIS A 323 15.52 -1.59 2.86
N ARG A 324 16.27 -0.47 2.81
CA ARG A 324 16.39 0.48 3.92
C ARG A 324 15.31 1.54 4.00
N ILE A 325 14.53 1.76 2.93
CA ILE A 325 13.54 2.84 2.85
C ILE A 325 12.12 2.32 3.01
N CYS A 326 11.23 3.18 3.50
CA CYS A 326 9.80 2.91 3.57
C CYS A 326 8.99 4.14 3.19
N GLU A 327 7.85 3.91 2.53
CA GLU A 327 6.85 4.97 2.36
C GLU A 327 6.28 5.39 3.70
N TYR A 328 6.12 6.69 3.88
CA TYR A 328 5.52 7.28 5.05
C TYR A 328 4.59 8.43 4.65
N PRO A 329 3.26 8.27 4.82
CA PRO A 329 2.30 9.34 4.51
C PRO A 329 2.58 10.56 5.38
N MET A 330 2.97 11.68 4.76
CA MET A 330 3.40 12.86 5.52
C MET A 330 2.26 13.67 6.07
N ALA A 331 1.16 13.79 5.34
CA ALA A 331 0.03 14.63 5.70
C ALA A 331 -1.31 13.95 5.34
N PRO A 332 -1.55 12.71 5.82
CA PRO A 332 -2.80 12.04 5.53
C PRO A 332 -3.99 12.78 6.18
N LYS A 333 -5.18 12.61 5.65
CA LYS A 333 -6.41 13.20 6.19
C LYS A 333 -6.64 12.76 7.65
N ALA A 334 -7.47 13.49 8.38
CA ALA A 334 -7.73 13.24 9.80
C ALA A 334 -8.21 11.80 10.07
N LEU A 335 -9.05 11.26 9.19
CA LEU A 335 -9.52 9.87 9.23
C LEU A 335 -8.35 8.89 9.38
N ALA A 336 -7.40 8.91 8.47
CA ALA A 336 -6.27 7.98 8.44
C ALA A 336 -5.36 8.11 9.68
N ARG A 337 -5.17 9.34 10.19
CA ARG A 337 -4.41 9.57 11.42
C ARG A 337 -5.09 9.03 12.67
N GLU A 338 -6.42 9.02 12.69
CA GLU A 338 -7.21 8.68 13.87
C GLU A 338 -7.62 7.21 13.96
N ILE A 339 -7.41 6.43 12.90
CA ILE A 339 -7.61 4.98 12.91
C ILE A 339 -6.72 4.30 13.95
N ALA A 340 -5.46 4.71 14.04
CA ALA A 340 -4.50 4.12 14.96
C ALA A 340 -4.41 4.92 16.26
N ARG A 341 -4.71 4.27 17.39
CA ARG A 341 -4.54 4.86 18.72
C ARG A 341 -3.07 5.15 19.04
N THR A 342 -2.17 4.29 18.59
CA THR A 342 -0.72 4.42 18.75
C THR A 342 -0.07 4.52 17.38
N PRO A 343 0.25 5.75 16.91
CA PRO A 343 0.88 5.91 15.60
C PRO A 343 2.33 5.38 15.61
N ILE A 344 2.78 4.91 14.47
CA ILE A 344 4.17 4.56 14.21
C ILE A 344 4.91 5.86 13.87
N LEU A 345 5.84 6.26 14.71
CA LEU A 345 6.57 7.52 14.54
C LEU A 345 8.07 7.24 14.36
N PRO A 346 8.80 8.13 13.66
CA PRO A 346 10.25 8.04 13.59
C PRO A 346 10.88 8.11 15.00
N ASP A 347 11.90 7.32 15.23
CA ASP A 347 12.70 7.36 16.44
C ASP A 347 13.66 8.57 16.45
N ARG A 348 14.56 8.61 17.45
CA ARG A 348 15.56 9.71 17.60
C ARG A 348 16.59 9.75 16.46
N GLU A 349 16.76 8.63 15.75
CA GLU A 349 17.65 8.50 14.59
C GLU A 349 16.90 8.78 13.28
N GLY A 350 15.59 9.05 13.34
CA GLY A 350 14.73 9.29 12.20
C GLY A 350 14.28 8.01 11.50
N LEU A 351 14.39 6.84 12.15
CA LEU A 351 14.01 5.55 11.58
C LEU A 351 12.61 5.14 12.01
N ILE A 352 11.90 4.51 11.10
CA ILE A 352 10.64 3.80 11.37
C ILE A 352 10.96 2.34 11.71
N HIS A 353 10.33 1.84 12.76
CA HIS A 353 10.41 0.43 13.15
C HIS A 353 9.06 -0.25 13.01
N VAL A 354 9.06 -1.46 12.47
CA VAL A 354 7.89 -2.32 12.54
C VAL A 354 7.56 -2.58 14.02
N PRO A 355 6.27 -2.54 14.44
CA PRO A 355 5.91 -2.78 15.84
C PRO A 355 6.36 -4.15 16.36
N ASP A 356 6.84 -4.19 17.60
CA ASP A 356 7.29 -5.43 18.28
C ASP A 356 6.21 -6.01 19.22
N ALA A 357 5.05 -5.38 19.30
CA ALA A 357 3.90 -5.91 20.03
C ALA A 357 3.22 -7.06 19.26
N PRO A 358 2.49 -7.97 19.94
CA PRO A 358 1.78 -9.07 19.31
C PRO A 358 0.83 -8.62 18.20
N GLY A 359 0.74 -9.41 17.14
CA GLY A 359 -0.04 -9.09 15.95
C GLY A 359 0.62 -8.02 15.09
N LEU A 360 -0.18 -7.11 14.54
CA LEU A 360 0.29 -5.93 13.82
C LEU A 360 0.83 -4.84 14.78
N GLY A 361 0.60 -4.99 16.08
CA GLY A 361 1.09 -4.06 17.10
C GLY A 361 0.45 -2.67 17.05
N VAL A 362 -0.66 -2.50 16.35
CA VAL A 362 -1.43 -1.26 16.24
C VAL A 362 -2.84 -1.47 16.77
N ALA A 363 -3.26 -0.64 17.70
CA ALA A 363 -4.62 -0.67 18.23
C ALA A 363 -5.52 0.29 17.45
N VAL A 364 -6.62 -0.22 16.91
CA VAL A 364 -7.65 0.59 16.22
C VAL A 364 -8.46 1.36 17.26
N ASP A 365 -8.71 2.65 17.02
CA ASP A 365 -9.57 3.48 17.84
C ASP A 365 -11.02 3.48 17.33
N THR A 366 -11.81 2.53 17.80
CA THR A 366 -13.22 2.37 17.39
C THR A 366 -14.07 3.59 17.70
N LYS A 367 -13.72 4.39 18.74
CA LYS A 367 -14.42 5.64 19.08
C LYS A 367 -14.08 6.76 18.11
N ALA A 368 -12.80 6.89 17.74
CA ALA A 368 -12.36 7.91 16.81
C ALA A 368 -12.93 7.68 15.40
N ILE A 369 -12.90 6.44 14.91
CA ILE A 369 -13.40 6.12 13.57
C ILE A 369 -14.93 6.17 13.45
N ALA A 370 -15.67 6.06 14.56
CA ALA A 370 -17.14 6.10 14.54
C ALA A 370 -17.73 7.35 13.85
N LYS A 371 -17.01 8.49 13.95
CA LYS A 371 -17.43 9.75 13.31
C LYS A 371 -17.26 9.78 11.78
N TYR A 372 -16.49 8.86 11.23
CA TYR A 372 -16.24 8.73 9.80
C TYR A 372 -17.03 7.58 9.15
N LEU A 373 -17.79 6.84 9.97
CA LEU A 373 -18.51 5.65 9.50
C LEU A 373 -19.58 6.03 8.49
N VAL A 374 -19.53 5.40 7.33
CA VAL A 374 -20.55 5.52 6.29
C VAL A 374 -21.50 4.35 6.42
N GLU A 375 -22.77 4.65 6.72
CA GLU A 375 -23.84 3.66 6.74
C GLU A 375 -24.10 3.17 5.31
N ALA A 376 -23.93 1.88 5.09
CA ALA A 376 -24.15 1.26 3.79
C ALA A 376 -24.94 -0.06 3.95
N GLU A 377 -25.79 -0.35 2.96
CA GLU A 377 -26.55 -1.58 2.88
C GLU A 377 -26.56 -2.12 1.44
N ILE A 378 -26.35 -3.42 1.27
CA ILE A 378 -26.45 -4.10 -0.03
C ILE A 378 -27.64 -5.06 0.04
N VAL A 379 -28.64 -4.80 -0.79
CA VAL A 379 -29.88 -5.60 -0.85
C VAL A 379 -30.06 -6.19 -2.25
N VAL A 380 -30.25 -7.48 -2.35
CA VAL A 380 -30.53 -8.18 -3.62
C VAL A 380 -31.80 -9.00 -3.46
N ALA A 381 -32.77 -8.78 -4.33
CA ALA A 381 -34.07 -9.47 -4.32
C ALA A 381 -34.75 -9.47 -2.93
N GLY A 382 -34.68 -8.33 -2.22
CA GLY A 382 -35.27 -8.16 -0.88
C GLY A 382 -34.46 -8.79 0.28
N ARG A 383 -33.32 -9.43 -0.02
CA ARG A 383 -32.41 -9.98 0.99
C ARG A 383 -31.25 -9.04 1.25
N THR A 384 -31.06 -8.62 2.48
CA THR A 384 -29.88 -7.87 2.90
C THR A 384 -28.65 -8.81 2.90
N LEU A 385 -27.67 -8.51 2.06
CA LEU A 385 -26.40 -9.24 1.98
C LEU A 385 -25.33 -8.61 2.87
N TYR A 386 -25.37 -7.30 3.02
CA TYR A 386 -24.50 -6.53 3.89
C TYR A 386 -25.27 -5.36 4.51
N LYS A 387 -24.93 -5.06 5.72
CA LYS A 387 -25.31 -3.83 6.42
C LYS A 387 -24.17 -3.45 7.34
N THR A 388 -23.83 -2.15 7.39
CA THR A 388 -22.74 -1.64 8.24
C THR A 388 -22.84 -2.23 9.65
N PRO A 389 -21.78 -2.96 10.11
CA PRO A 389 -21.78 -3.57 11.43
C PRO A 389 -21.66 -2.52 12.54
N LYS A 390 -22.03 -2.88 13.76
CA LYS A 390 -21.81 -2.02 14.92
C LYS A 390 -20.33 -2.02 15.30
N LEU A 391 -19.79 -0.83 15.51
CA LEU A 391 -18.50 -0.62 16.19
C LEU A 391 -18.78 -0.84 17.70
N ALA A 392 -18.50 -2.04 18.18
CA ALA A 392 -18.62 -2.38 19.60
C ALA A 392 -17.29 -2.13 20.31
#